data_1e4da0f1feda8be13c4886b0841b6a72
#
_entry.id   1e4da0f1feda8be13c4886b0841b6a72
#
_cell.length_a   1.000
_cell.length_b   1.000
_cell.length_c   1.000
_cell.angle_alpha   90.00
_cell.angle_beta   90.00
_cell.angle_gamma   90.00
#
_symmetry.space_group_name_H-M   'P 1'
#
loop_
_entity.id
_entity.type
_entity.pdbx_description
1 polymer ?
#
loop_
_entity_poly.entity_id
_entity_poly.type
_entity_poly.pdbx_seq_one_letter_code
_entity_poly.pdbx_strand_id
1 'polypeptide(L)'
;MNRSMGMQHKLWRAGLARRAVRLAAVAALSASVGAQAAAWVVVASEPGKRVEVDRDSVEQVGEGTTARGRVVLDKPIVDPRTSSGYRIIEIFNRFDCAGRTYATLKRAYYKDENDLVRQEEVRSPFDMPVRSGTPDDRMMREVCRPAGVAAAPPTTGRAIDKVNALAAELRPANEAMVERAVQKELTRARGRTPTASRPASGAREPAPVAWAYSGPGGPEHWGRLKGEYAQCSNGFRQAPIDLREGIAVDLEPPLFDYRPVSFRVEDRGRWLQVSPFGGGFSLLGRTYALENVRFVRPAETLLAGRQAPLEAQLLHRAADGSTAIVAVLFDAGTENRFVQGALNDLPLEPLGSVQPPGRALDPGELLPTGRRYYTFLGSLSTPPCSEDVLWLVFKEAQQVSIEQLAILQRLYPANARPVQAANGRIVKESR
;
A
#
# COMPACT_ATOMS: atom_id res chain seq x y z
N MET A 1 -66.26 -7.35 53.55
CA MET A 1 -66.53 -8.80 53.54
C MET A 1 -65.18 -9.50 53.41
N ASN A 2 -64.70 -9.95 54.52
CA ASN A 2 -64.55 -11.31 55.02
C ASN A 2 -63.50 -12.07 54.22
N ARG A 3 -62.52 -12.68 54.74
CA ARG A 3 -62.02 -13.29 55.99
C ARG A 3 -60.69 -13.97 55.54
N SER A 4 -59.68 -13.89 56.22
CA SER A 4 -59.18 -14.43 57.46
C SER A 4 -58.34 -15.70 57.30
N MET A 5 -57.23 -15.67 57.98
CA MET A 5 -56.60 -16.74 58.78
C MET A 5 -55.97 -17.93 58.00
N GLY A 6 -54.81 -18.45 58.37
CA GLY A 6 -54.09 -18.51 59.63
C GLY A 6 -52.84 -19.36 59.42
N MET A 7 -51.80 -18.99 59.96
CA MET A 7 -51.02 -19.46 61.07
C MET A 7 -51.17 -20.98 61.39
N GLN A 8 -50.02 -21.68 61.30
CA GLN A 8 -49.61 -22.60 62.38
C GLN A 8 -48.12 -23.06 62.20
N HIS A 9 -47.45 -22.78 63.23
CA HIS A 9 -46.20 -23.39 63.72
C HIS A 9 -46.19 -24.92 63.66
N LYS A 10 -45.03 -25.54 63.46
CA LYS A 10 -44.48 -26.47 64.45
C LYS A 10 -42.97 -26.75 64.21
N LEU A 11 -42.27 -26.46 65.28
CA LEU A 11 -40.96 -26.94 65.68
C LEU A 11 -40.82 -28.47 65.59
N TRP A 12 -39.67 -28.98 65.16
CA TRP A 12 -39.10 -30.14 65.83
C TRP A 12 -37.59 -30.05 65.85
N ARG A 13 -37.03 -30.31 67.00
CA ARG A 13 -35.64 -30.30 67.42
C ARG A 13 -34.93 -31.63 67.13
N ALA A 14 -33.64 -31.53 67.02
CA ALA A 14 -32.61 -32.42 67.55
C ALA A 14 -32.03 -33.50 66.59
N GLY A 15 -30.78 -33.42 66.39
CA GLY A 15 -29.89 -34.46 65.85
C GLY A 15 -28.45 -34.00 65.78
N LEU A 16 -27.80 -33.94 66.96
CA LEU A 16 -26.32 -33.80 67.05
C LEU A 16 -25.64 -34.99 66.43
N ALA A 17 -24.81 -34.80 65.45
CA ALA A 17 -23.72 -35.72 65.12
C ALA A 17 -22.48 -34.90 64.72
N ARG A 18 -21.48 -35.00 65.58
CA ARG A 18 -20.15 -34.44 65.41
C ARG A 18 -19.48 -34.97 64.12
N ARG A 19 -19.07 -34.14 63.22
CA ARG A 19 -17.99 -34.44 62.28
C ARG A 19 -17.09 -33.21 62.18
N ALA A 20 -15.80 -33.50 62.45
CA ALA A 20 -14.70 -32.59 62.49
C ALA A 20 -14.60 -31.78 61.19
N VAL A 21 -14.64 -30.47 61.30
CA VAL A 21 -14.27 -29.54 60.22
C VAL A 21 -12.75 -29.47 60.18
N ARG A 22 -12.16 -30.09 59.17
CA ARG A 22 -10.81 -29.80 58.78
C ARG A 22 -10.85 -28.45 58.08
N LEU A 23 -10.34 -27.44 58.71
CA LEU A 23 -9.95 -26.14 58.09
C LEU A 23 -8.83 -26.43 57.06
N ALA A 24 -9.19 -26.52 55.79
CA ALA A 24 -8.27 -26.36 54.71
C ALA A 24 -8.05 -24.87 54.50
N ALA A 25 -6.91 -24.38 54.95
CA ALA A 25 -6.43 -23.08 54.59
C ALA A 25 -6.18 -23.07 53.09
N VAL A 26 -7.04 -22.45 52.31
CA VAL A 26 -6.76 -22.09 50.93
C VAL A 26 -5.81 -20.90 50.97
N ALA A 27 -4.53 -21.21 50.91
CA ALA A 27 -3.53 -20.20 50.60
C ALA A 27 -3.82 -19.72 49.18
N ALA A 28 -4.39 -18.53 49.05
CA ALA A 28 -4.46 -17.79 47.80
C ALA A 28 -3.00 -17.49 47.40
N LEU A 29 -2.43 -18.35 46.52
CA LEU A 29 -1.28 -17.94 45.74
C LEU A 29 -1.74 -16.79 44.83
N SER A 30 -1.57 -15.59 45.28
CA SER A 30 -1.46 -14.43 44.42
C SER A 30 -0.21 -14.64 43.55
N ALA A 31 -0.40 -15.28 42.39
CA ALA A 31 0.57 -15.22 41.32
C ALA A 31 0.64 -13.74 40.92
N SER A 32 1.59 -13.02 41.48
CA SER A 32 2.07 -11.79 40.92
C SER A 32 2.55 -12.13 39.50
N VAL A 33 1.75 -11.81 38.51
CA VAL A 33 2.23 -11.72 37.13
C VAL A 33 3.26 -10.61 37.17
N GLY A 34 4.51 -10.99 37.41
CA GLY A 34 5.66 -10.10 37.26
C GLY A 34 5.58 -9.60 35.83
N ALA A 35 5.48 -8.30 35.65
CA ALA A 35 5.67 -7.68 34.35
C ALA A 35 7.10 -8.07 33.89
N GLN A 36 7.18 -9.11 33.07
CA GLN A 36 8.43 -9.48 32.43
C GLN A 36 8.85 -8.29 31.58
N ALA A 37 10.07 -7.79 31.83
CA ALA A 37 10.64 -6.73 31.03
C ALA A 37 10.74 -7.25 29.59
N ALA A 38 10.15 -6.52 28.63
CA ALA A 38 10.13 -6.91 27.24
C ALA A 38 11.54 -7.15 26.69
N ALA A 39 11.76 -8.30 26.04
CA ALA A 39 13.05 -8.66 25.44
C ALA A 39 13.19 -8.04 24.03
N TRP A 40 13.49 -6.75 23.98
CA TRP A 40 13.65 -6.02 22.74
C TRP A 40 14.92 -6.40 21.98
N VAL A 41 14.77 -6.84 20.74
CA VAL A 41 15.87 -7.16 19.82
C VAL A 41 15.84 -6.21 18.64
N VAL A 42 16.95 -5.50 18.39
CA VAL A 42 17.10 -4.62 17.24
C VAL A 42 17.18 -5.45 15.97
N VAL A 43 16.21 -5.28 15.07
CA VAL A 43 16.16 -5.98 13.77
C VAL A 43 16.58 -5.09 12.61
N ALA A 44 16.49 -3.78 12.75
CA ALA A 44 16.99 -2.81 11.78
C ALA A 44 17.43 -1.52 12.47
N SER A 45 18.50 -0.92 11.96
CA SER A 45 18.97 0.41 12.34
C SER A 45 19.22 1.22 11.08
N GLU A 46 18.57 2.37 10.97
CA GLU A 46 18.65 3.30 9.86
C GLU A 46 18.90 4.71 10.41
N PRO A 47 19.45 5.64 9.64
CA PRO A 47 19.61 7.01 10.09
C PRO A 47 18.29 7.60 10.59
N GLY A 48 18.25 8.05 11.83
CA GLY A 48 17.07 8.67 12.45
C GLY A 48 16.10 7.71 13.14
N LYS A 49 16.23 6.39 13.00
CA LYS A 49 15.35 5.40 13.66
C LYS A 49 15.97 4.02 13.80
N ARG A 50 15.49 3.26 14.77
CA ARG A 50 15.74 1.82 14.88
C ARG A 50 14.42 1.07 15.03
N VAL A 51 14.40 -0.16 14.56
CA VAL A 51 13.24 -1.06 14.63
C VAL A 51 13.61 -2.25 15.50
N GLU A 52 12.75 -2.56 16.45
CA GLU A 52 12.96 -3.60 17.45
C GLU A 52 11.74 -4.52 17.51
N VAL A 53 11.96 -5.79 17.89
CA VAL A 53 10.92 -6.79 18.13
C VAL A 53 11.05 -7.30 19.56
N ASP A 54 9.94 -7.39 20.24
CA ASP A 54 9.87 -8.04 21.54
C ASP A 54 9.67 -9.53 21.37
N ARG A 55 10.72 -10.30 21.63
CA ARG A 55 10.71 -11.76 21.48
C ARG A 55 9.74 -12.47 22.41
N ASP A 56 9.55 -11.94 23.60
CA ASP A 56 8.67 -12.54 24.59
C ASP A 56 7.18 -12.34 24.26
N SER A 57 6.90 -11.45 23.29
CA SER A 57 5.55 -11.21 22.78
C SER A 57 5.17 -12.09 21.58
N VAL A 58 6.08 -12.94 21.10
CA VAL A 58 5.81 -13.79 19.93
C VAL A 58 4.92 -14.95 20.33
N GLU A 59 3.72 -14.99 19.77
CA GLU A 59 2.71 -15.99 20.09
C GLU A 59 2.04 -16.52 18.81
N GLN A 60 1.85 -17.85 18.75
CA GLN A 60 1.11 -18.48 17.66
C GLN A 60 -0.39 -18.35 17.93
N VAL A 61 -1.12 -17.70 17.02
CA VAL A 61 -2.56 -17.50 17.12
C VAL A 61 -3.24 -18.01 15.84
N GLY A 62 -3.85 -19.19 15.92
CA GLY A 62 -4.41 -19.86 14.74
C GLY A 62 -3.34 -20.18 13.71
N GLU A 63 -3.57 -19.77 12.45
CA GLU A 63 -2.61 -19.98 11.35
C GLU A 63 -1.54 -18.86 11.28
N GLY A 64 -1.62 -17.83 12.10
CA GLY A 64 -0.69 -16.70 12.11
C GLY A 64 0.12 -16.61 13.41
N THR A 65 1.18 -15.81 13.36
CA THR A 65 2.02 -15.49 14.52
C THR A 65 1.84 -14.03 14.87
N THR A 66 1.50 -13.69 16.12
CA THR A 66 1.45 -12.32 16.59
C THR A 66 2.75 -11.92 17.26
N ALA A 67 3.13 -10.66 17.14
CA ALA A 67 4.29 -10.12 17.82
C ALA A 67 4.16 -8.60 18.01
N ARG A 68 4.83 -8.10 19.04
CA ARG A 68 4.99 -6.68 19.31
C ARG A 68 6.32 -6.20 18.75
N GLY A 69 6.27 -5.16 17.93
CA GLY A 69 7.43 -4.45 17.43
C GLY A 69 7.41 -3.00 17.89
N ARG A 70 8.54 -2.31 17.79
CA ARG A 70 8.58 -0.86 17.99
C ARG A 70 9.56 -0.18 17.04
N VAL A 71 9.22 1.04 16.69
CA VAL A 71 10.10 1.98 15.99
C VAL A 71 10.50 3.05 17.01
N VAL A 72 11.80 3.18 17.26
CA VAL A 72 12.36 4.20 18.14
C VAL A 72 13.02 5.27 17.28
N LEU A 73 12.57 6.50 17.42
CA LEU A 73 13.04 7.66 16.66
C LEU A 73 14.15 8.39 17.43
N ASP A 74 15.17 8.86 16.72
CA ASP A 74 16.24 9.68 17.31
C ASP A 74 15.73 11.05 17.77
N LYS A 75 14.75 11.61 17.01
CA LYS A 75 14.11 12.89 17.33
C LYS A 75 12.61 12.70 17.50
N PRO A 76 11.97 13.39 18.45
CA PRO A 76 10.53 13.31 18.65
C PRO A 76 9.78 13.91 17.46
N ILE A 77 8.62 13.31 17.15
CA ILE A 77 7.65 13.82 16.17
C ILE A 77 6.42 14.31 16.95
N VAL A 78 5.86 15.45 16.55
CA VAL A 78 4.63 15.97 17.15
C VAL A 78 3.42 15.23 16.58
N ASP A 79 2.61 14.65 17.46
CA ASP A 79 1.35 14.02 17.10
C ASP A 79 0.30 15.10 16.75
N PRO A 80 -0.23 15.12 15.53
CA PRO A 80 -1.17 16.16 15.10
C PRO A 80 -2.53 16.13 15.83
N ARG A 81 -2.87 15.01 16.49
CA ARG A 81 -4.13 14.87 17.23
C ARG A 81 -4.04 15.33 18.68
N THR A 82 -2.89 15.11 19.31
CA THR A 82 -2.68 15.43 20.72
C THR A 82 -1.77 16.64 20.94
N SER A 83 -1.10 17.13 19.87
CA SER A 83 -0.06 18.16 19.91
C SER A 83 1.13 17.80 20.83
N SER A 84 1.26 16.54 21.21
CA SER A 84 2.34 16.03 22.06
C SER A 84 3.43 15.38 21.22
N GLY A 85 4.69 15.52 21.64
CA GLY A 85 5.80 14.83 21.00
C GLY A 85 5.83 13.35 21.38
N TYR A 86 6.15 12.45 20.42
CA TYR A 86 6.42 11.03 20.66
C TYR A 86 7.73 10.62 20.00
N ARG A 87 8.39 9.61 20.57
CA ARG A 87 9.64 9.03 20.04
C ARG A 87 9.54 7.54 19.80
N ILE A 88 8.56 6.86 20.40
CA ILE A 88 8.40 5.41 20.29
C ILE A 88 7.01 5.13 19.69
N ILE A 89 7.00 4.30 18.67
CA ILE A 89 5.76 3.79 18.06
C ILE A 89 5.78 2.28 18.26
N GLU A 90 4.96 1.78 19.16
CA GLU A 90 4.74 0.33 19.30
C GLU A 90 3.66 -0.12 18.34
N ILE A 91 3.89 -1.25 17.71
CA ILE A 91 2.99 -1.90 16.78
C ILE A 91 2.75 -3.35 17.21
N PHE A 92 1.52 -3.76 17.20
CA PHE A 92 1.14 -5.16 17.41
C PHE A 92 0.67 -5.73 16.07
N ASN A 93 1.45 -6.64 15.52
CA ASN A 93 1.23 -7.21 14.21
C ASN A 93 0.89 -8.70 14.29
N ARG A 94 0.06 -9.14 13.34
CA ARG A 94 -0.12 -10.55 13.00
C ARG A 94 0.67 -10.83 11.73
N PHE A 95 1.47 -11.89 11.72
CA PHE A 95 2.28 -12.33 10.59
C PHE A 95 1.75 -13.66 10.05
N ASP A 96 1.60 -13.75 8.74
CA ASP A 96 1.52 -15.01 8.01
C ASP A 96 2.92 -15.34 7.48
N CYS A 97 3.58 -16.27 8.16
CA CYS A 97 4.95 -16.67 7.83
C CYS A 97 5.07 -17.41 6.49
N ALA A 98 4.04 -18.15 6.10
CA ALA A 98 3.99 -18.90 4.84
C ALA A 98 3.67 -17.97 3.65
N GLY A 99 2.64 -17.15 3.78
CA GLY A 99 2.21 -16.19 2.76
C GLY A 99 3.09 -14.95 2.66
N ARG A 100 4.04 -14.78 3.60
CA ARG A 100 4.91 -13.59 3.70
C ARG A 100 4.13 -12.29 3.72
N THR A 101 3.09 -12.24 4.57
CA THR A 101 2.28 -11.04 4.80
C THR A 101 2.20 -10.72 6.29
N TYR A 102 1.86 -9.48 6.61
CA TYR A 102 1.55 -9.07 7.97
C TYR A 102 0.39 -8.08 8.01
N ALA A 103 -0.33 -8.06 9.11
CA ALA A 103 -1.37 -7.08 9.38
C ALA A 103 -1.13 -6.40 10.72
N THR A 104 -1.23 -5.07 10.75
CA THR A 104 -1.17 -4.31 12.00
C THR A 104 -2.53 -4.33 12.69
N LEU A 105 -2.56 -4.80 13.93
CA LEU A 105 -3.77 -4.89 14.74
C LEU A 105 -3.94 -3.66 15.66
N LYS A 106 -2.82 -3.13 16.17
CA LYS A 106 -2.80 -2.04 17.14
C LYS A 106 -1.55 -1.20 17.02
N ARG A 107 -1.65 0.10 17.31
CA ARG A 107 -0.54 1.04 17.43
C ARG A 107 -0.65 1.82 18.73
N ALA A 108 0.50 2.08 19.36
CA ALA A 108 0.62 2.95 20.51
C ALA A 108 1.81 3.88 20.32
N TYR A 109 1.66 5.13 20.74
CA TYR A 109 2.64 6.19 20.56
C TYR A 109 3.06 6.67 21.94
N TYR A 110 4.35 6.68 22.20
CA TYR A 110 4.91 7.04 23.49
C TYR A 110 5.92 8.17 23.36
N LYS A 111 5.93 9.07 24.33
CA LYS A 111 6.95 10.10 24.45
C LYS A 111 8.29 9.49 24.87
N ASP A 112 8.25 8.59 25.84
CA ASP A 112 9.31 7.70 26.28
C ASP A 112 8.73 6.33 26.65
N GLU A 113 9.50 5.41 27.22
CA GLU A 113 9.09 4.02 27.47
C GLU A 113 7.82 3.87 28.35
N ASN A 114 7.45 4.88 29.13
CA ASN A 114 6.34 4.82 30.11
C ASN A 114 5.28 5.90 29.89
N ASP A 115 5.48 6.84 28.97
CA ASP A 115 4.57 7.97 28.76
C ASP A 115 3.77 7.80 27.46
N LEU A 116 2.58 7.20 27.60
CA LEU A 116 1.67 6.95 26.49
C LEU A 116 1.00 8.24 26.02
N VAL A 117 1.26 8.65 24.80
CA VAL A 117 0.62 9.80 24.14
C VAL A 117 -0.74 9.41 23.56
N ARG A 118 -0.79 8.29 22.84
CA ARG A 118 -2.00 7.83 22.16
C ARG A 118 -1.91 6.35 21.80
N GLN A 119 -3.08 5.71 21.75
CA GLN A 119 -3.22 4.33 21.28
C GLN A 119 -4.41 4.24 20.32
N GLU A 120 -4.29 3.38 19.32
CA GLU A 120 -5.35 3.11 18.36
C GLU A 120 -5.40 1.64 17.96
N GLU A 121 -6.59 1.11 17.82
CA GLU A 121 -6.83 -0.21 17.26
C GLU A 121 -7.18 -0.08 15.78
N VAL A 122 -6.66 -0.98 14.95
CA VAL A 122 -6.96 -1.00 13.52
C VAL A 122 -8.27 -1.77 13.31
N ARG A 123 -9.35 -1.07 13.01
CA ARG A 123 -10.69 -1.66 12.90
C ARG A 123 -10.83 -2.72 11.81
N SER A 124 -10.04 -2.60 10.74
CA SER A 124 -10.03 -3.54 9.62
C SER A 124 -8.59 -3.82 9.22
N PRO A 125 -7.89 -4.70 9.96
CA PRO A 125 -6.53 -5.07 9.61
C PRO A 125 -6.53 -5.84 8.28
N PHE A 126 -5.62 -5.45 7.38
CA PHE A 126 -5.43 -6.12 6.09
C PHE A 126 -3.99 -6.63 5.97
N ASP A 127 -3.82 -7.75 5.28
CA ASP A 127 -2.54 -8.40 5.14
C ASP A 127 -1.68 -7.68 4.08
N MET A 128 -0.53 -7.17 4.50
CA MET A 128 0.45 -6.48 3.65
C MET A 128 1.58 -7.42 3.25
N PRO A 129 1.96 -7.49 1.97
CA PRO A 129 3.07 -8.35 1.55
C PRO A 129 4.41 -7.81 2.06
N VAL A 130 5.22 -8.69 2.61
CA VAL A 130 6.58 -8.38 3.11
C VAL A 130 7.58 -8.49 1.96
N ARG A 131 8.24 -7.38 1.64
CA ARG A 131 9.30 -7.33 0.62
C ARG A 131 10.65 -7.67 1.24
N SER A 132 11.44 -8.49 0.55
CA SER A 132 12.78 -8.87 1.01
C SER A 132 13.70 -7.65 1.17
N GLY A 133 14.50 -7.65 2.23
CA GLY A 133 15.48 -6.59 2.52
C GLY A 133 14.93 -5.39 3.30
N THR A 134 13.60 -5.28 3.48
CA THR A 134 12.96 -4.20 4.25
C THR A 134 13.06 -4.44 5.76
N PRO A 135 12.84 -3.41 6.62
CA PRO A 135 12.69 -3.60 8.06
C PRO A 135 11.61 -4.62 8.42
N ASP A 136 10.48 -4.64 7.69
CA ASP A 136 9.40 -5.61 7.90
C ASP A 136 9.85 -7.06 7.60
N ASP A 137 10.71 -7.27 6.59
CA ASP A 137 11.29 -8.58 6.30
C ASP A 137 12.21 -9.05 7.43
N ARG A 138 12.99 -8.14 8.00
CA ARG A 138 13.85 -8.47 9.15
C ARG A 138 13.02 -8.77 10.39
N MET A 139 11.96 -8.00 10.63
CA MET A 139 11.00 -8.25 11.70
C MET A 139 10.32 -9.61 11.52
N MET A 140 9.80 -9.89 10.33
CA MET A 140 9.17 -11.18 10.00
C MET A 140 10.13 -12.36 10.21
N ARG A 141 11.37 -12.26 9.75
CA ARG A 141 12.39 -13.31 9.96
C ARG A 141 12.64 -13.59 11.44
N GLU A 142 12.61 -12.57 12.28
CA GLU A 142 12.78 -12.72 13.72
C GLU A 142 11.56 -13.38 14.36
N VAL A 143 10.35 -12.96 13.95
CA VAL A 143 9.08 -13.49 14.47
C VAL A 143 8.79 -14.91 13.97
N CYS A 144 9.08 -15.20 12.71
CA CYS A 144 8.81 -16.49 12.07
C CYS A 144 9.93 -17.51 12.26
N ARG A 145 10.90 -17.24 13.12
CA ARG A 145 12.00 -18.18 13.43
C ARG A 145 11.45 -19.37 14.20
N PRO A 146 11.78 -20.62 13.81
CA PRO A 146 11.38 -21.81 14.58
C PRO A 146 11.86 -21.73 16.03
N ALA A 147 10.99 -22.11 16.96
CA ALA A 147 11.35 -22.19 18.38
C ALA A 147 12.51 -23.18 18.58
N GLY A 148 13.62 -22.70 19.16
CA GLY A 148 14.80 -23.56 19.43
C GLY A 148 16.07 -23.19 18.65
N VAL A 149 16.02 -22.26 17.71
CA VAL A 149 17.23 -21.74 17.06
C VAL A 149 17.75 -20.55 17.90
N ALA A 150 18.81 -20.79 18.70
CA ALA A 150 19.46 -19.73 19.45
C ALA A 150 19.91 -18.60 18.52
N ALA A 151 19.70 -17.36 18.95
CA ALA A 151 20.24 -16.20 18.25
C ALA A 151 21.75 -16.32 18.14
N ALA A 152 22.31 -16.10 16.95
CA ALA A 152 23.72 -15.85 16.84
C ALA A 152 24.08 -14.65 17.74
N PRO A 153 25.13 -14.75 18.57
CA PRO A 153 25.51 -13.66 19.46
C PRO A 153 25.74 -12.39 18.65
N PRO A 154 25.48 -11.20 19.21
CA PRO A 154 25.73 -9.94 18.51
C PRO A 154 27.21 -9.92 18.11
N THR A 155 27.45 -9.78 16.82
CA THR A 155 28.80 -9.69 16.27
C THR A 155 29.46 -8.46 16.85
N THR A 156 30.32 -8.65 17.82
CA THR A 156 31.18 -7.60 18.38
C THR A 156 32.06 -7.02 17.26
N GLY A 157 32.40 -5.73 17.34
CA GLY A 157 33.11 -4.96 16.33
C GLY A 157 34.31 -5.64 15.63
N ARG A 158 34.95 -6.61 16.29
CA ARG A 158 36.02 -7.44 15.71
C ARG A 158 35.63 -8.31 14.50
N ALA A 159 34.35 -8.71 14.38
CA ALA A 159 33.92 -9.48 13.22
C ALA A 159 33.60 -8.56 12.00
N ILE A 160 33.14 -7.34 12.29
CA ILE A 160 32.93 -6.32 11.25
C ILE A 160 34.25 -5.86 10.69
N ASP A 161 35.28 -5.68 11.55
CA ASP A 161 36.62 -5.32 11.10
C ASP A 161 37.28 -6.43 10.24
N LYS A 162 37.06 -7.72 10.56
CA LYS A 162 37.51 -8.82 9.73
C LYS A 162 36.77 -8.89 8.38
N VAL A 163 35.46 -8.65 8.34
CA VAL A 163 34.68 -8.63 7.10
C VAL A 163 35.09 -7.42 6.23
N ASN A 164 35.33 -6.27 6.85
CA ASN A 164 35.81 -5.07 6.14
C ASN A 164 37.25 -5.25 5.63
N ALA A 165 38.11 -5.93 6.39
CA ALA A 165 39.47 -6.27 5.95
C ALA A 165 39.43 -7.25 4.77
N LEU A 166 38.59 -8.30 4.83
CA LEU A 166 38.42 -9.27 3.72
C LEU A 166 37.82 -8.56 2.47
N ALA A 167 36.86 -7.65 2.66
CA ALA A 167 36.29 -6.87 1.59
C ALA A 167 37.30 -5.91 0.94
N ALA A 168 38.22 -5.34 1.73
CA ALA A 168 39.30 -4.51 1.23
C ALA A 168 40.35 -5.33 0.45
N GLU A 169 40.59 -6.57 0.84
CA GLU A 169 41.51 -7.50 0.15
C GLU A 169 40.93 -8.02 -1.18
N LEU A 170 39.59 -8.15 -1.26
CA LEU A 170 38.90 -8.60 -2.47
C LEU A 170 38.64 -7.48 -3.49
N ARG A 171 38.70 -6.21 -3.08
CA ARG A 171 38.49 -5.06 -3.98
C ARG A 171 39.48 -5.06 -5.19
N PRO A 172 40.80 -5.17 -5.00
CA PRO A 172 41.73 -5.14 -6.17
C PRO A 172 41.52 -6.33 -7.08
N ALA A 173 41.14 -7.49 -6.57
CA ALA A 173 40.84 -8.67 -7.38
C ALA A 173 39.56 -8.48 -8.23
N ASN A 174 38.54 -7.87 -7.68
CA ASN A 174 37.32 -7.53 -8.41
C ASN A 174 37.53 -6.42 -9.44
N GLU A 175 38.27 -5.37 -9.10
CA GLU A 175 38.65 -4.30 -10.03
C GLU A 175 39.46 -4.84 -11.21
N ALA A 176 40.43 -5.71 -10.95
CA ALA A 176 41.23 -6.37 -12.00
C ALA A 176 40.39 -7.33 -12.87
N MET A 177 39.32 -7.92 -12.32
CA MET A 177 38.42 -8.78 -13.07
C MET A 177 37.49 -7.97 -13.98
N VAL A 178 36.95 -6.84 -13.47
CA VAL A 178 36.15 -5.89 -14.25
C VAL A 178 37.00 -5.27 -15.38
N GLU A 179 38.25 -4.84 -15.10
CA GLU A 179 39.15 -4.28 -16.10
C GLU A 179 39.49 -5.29 -17.20
N ARG A 180 39.75 -6.56 -16.86
CA ARG A 180 39.96 -7.64 -17.85
C ARG A 180 38.70 -7.92 -18.68
N ALA A 181 37.50 -7.83 -18.09
CA ALA A 181 36.24 -7.99 -18.83
C ALA A 181 36.03 -6.84 -19.83
N VAL A 182 36.27 -5.60 -19.40
CA VAL A 182 36.18 -4.41 -20.25
C VAL A 182 37.23 -4.45 -21.37
N GLN A 183 38.48 -4.84 -21.07
CA GLN A 183 39.53 -4.96 -22.07
C GLN A 183 39.26 -6.08 -23.08
N LYS A 184 38.64 -7.18 -22.63
CA LYS A 184 38.22 -8.28 -23.51
C LYS A 184 37.08 -7.87 -24.45
N GLU A 185 36.14 -7.03 -24.00
CA GLU A 185 35.09 -6.47 -24.85
C GLU A 185 35.64 -5.42 -25.83
N LEU A 186 36.58 -4.56 -25.40
CA LEU A 186 37.26 -3.58 -26.25
C LEU A 186 38.11 -4.25 -27.34
N THR A 187 38.79 -5.35 -27.03
CA THR A 187 39.56 -6.14 -28.03
C THR A 187 38.63 -6.88 -28.98
N ARG A 188 37.49 -7.39 -28.53
CA ARG A 188 36.42 -7.95 -29.38
C ARG A 188 35.81 -6.90 -30.33
N ALA A 189 35.64 -5.66 -29.87
CA ALA A 189 35.15 -4.57 -30.70
C ALA A 189 36.14 -4.08 -31.75
N ARG A 190 37.47 -4.08 -31.45
CA ARG A 190 38.54 -3.69 -32.39
C ARG A 190 38.88 -4.74 -33.45
N GLY A 191 38.51 -6.03 -33.21
CA GLY A 191 38.78 -7.14 -34.15
C GLY A 191 37.69 -7.39 -35.20
N ARG A 192 36.67 -6.56 -35.28
CA ARG A 192 35.61 -6.68 -36.30
C ARG A 192 35.91 -5.76 -37.48
N THR A 193 36.75 -6.25 -38.39
CA THR A 193 36.76 -5.77 -39.79
C THR A 193 35.48 -6.28 -40.47
N PRO A 194 34.81 -5.46 -41.30
CA PRO A 194 33.62 -5.89 -41.99
C PRO A 194 33.98 -6.86 -43.11
N THR A 195 33.85 -8.13 -42.87
CA THR A 195 33.90 -9.14 -43.93
C THR A 195 32.48 -9.42 -44.41
N ALA A 196 32.32 -9.40 -45.72
CA ALA A 196 31.09 -9.51 -46.46
C ALA A 196 30.18 -10.66 -46.02
N SER A 197 28.93 -10.33 -45.96
CA SER A 197 27.70 -11.13 -45.87
C SER A 197 27.79 -12.60 -46.28
N ARG A 198 27.56 -13.46 -45.26
CA ARG A 198 27.03 -14.82 -45.45
C ARG A 198 25.61 -14.82 -44.82
N PRO A 199 24.58 -15.32 -45.44
CA PRO A 199 23.23 -15.29 -44.87
C PRO A 199 23.16 -16.21 -43.66
N ALA A 200 23.00 -15.62 -42.49
CA ALA A 200 22.72 -16.33 -41.26
C ALA A 200 21.24 -16.68 -41.21
N SER A 201 20.94 -17.92 -41.54
CA SER A 201 19.67 -18.56 -41.16
C SER A 201 19.67 -18.73 -39.63
N GLY A 202 18.87 -17.94 -38.97
CA GLY A 202 18.71 -17.90 -37.51
C GLY A 202 18.24 -16.53 -37.10
N ALA A 203 17.02 -16.15 -37.49
CA ALA A 203 16.38 -14.94 -37.01
C ALA A 203 16.24 -15.06 -35.50
N ARG A 204 17.08 -14.36 -34.75
CA ARG A 204 16.89 -14.11 -33.32
C ARG A 204 15.57 -13.38 -33.24
N GLU A 205 14.58 -14.02 -32.63
CA GLU A 205 13.27 -13.44 -32.41
C GLU A 205 13.46 -12.04 -31.78
N PRO A 206 12.89 -10.97 -32.36
CA PRO A 206 13.07 -9.64 -31.81
C PRO A 206 12.56 -9.61 -30.38
N ALA A 207 13.32 -9.00 -29.47
CA ALA A 207 12.92 -8.87 -28.08
C ALA A 207 11.47 -8.31 -27.99
N PRO A 208 10.60 -8.86 -27.13
CA PRO A 208 9.21 -8.45 -27.06
C PRO A 208 9.11 -6.94 -26.79
N VAL A 209 8.38 -6.23 -27.64
CA VAL A 209 8.18 -4.79 -27.50
C VAL A 209 7.37 -4.51 -26.24
N ALA A 210 7.92 -3.71 -25.33
CA ALA A 210 7.17 -3.24 -24.15
C ALA A 210 6.06 -2.27 -24.59
N TRP A 211 4.89 -2.35 -23.96
CA TRP A 211 3.82 -1.41 -24.24
C TRP A 211 4.19 0.03 -23.83
N ALA A 212 3.73 1.01 -24.57
CA ALA A 212 3.95 2.45 -24.41
C ALA A 212 2.73 3.23 -24.86
N TYR A 213 2.77 4.56 -24.79
CA TYR A 213 1.71 5.41 -25.32
C TYR A 213 1.99 5.96 -26.73
N SER A 214 3.12 5.55 -27.34
CA SER A 214 3.51 5.96 -28.68
C SER A 214 4.45 4.93 -29.32
N GLY A 215 4.60 5.01 -30.64
CA GLY A 215 5.50 4.15 -31.41
C GLY A 215 5.06 2.68 -31.43
N PRO A 216 5.99 1.73 -31.66
CA PRO A 216 5.65 0.30 -31.84
C PRO A 216 4.96 -0.34 -30.61
N GLY A 217 5.07 0.28 -29.43
CA GLY A 217 4.38 -0.13 -28.21
C GLY A 217 3.10 0.64 -27.95
N GLY A 218 2.65 1.50 -28.86
CA GLY A 218 1.50 2.40 -28.71
C GLY A 218 0.16 1.70 -28.59
N PRO A 219 -0.90 2.45 -28.20
CA PRO A 219 -2.23 1.89 -27.92
C PRO A 219 -2.84 1.09 -29.07
N GLU A 220 -2.55 1.46 -30.29
CA GLU A 220 -2.99 0.78 -31.51
C GLU A 220 -2.38 -0.62 -31.68
N HIS A 221 -1.31 -0.92 -30.93
CA HIS A 221 -0.59 -2.19 -30.99
C HIS A 221 -0.79 -3.04 -29.74
N TRP A 222 -1.32 -2.50 -28.63
CA TRP A 222 -1.39 -3.18 -27.34
C TRP A 222 -1.95 -4.59 -27.42
N GLY A 223 -3.08 -4.79 -28.11
CA GLY A 223 -3.72 -6.09 -28.19
C GLY A 223 -2.91 -7.17 -28.92
N ARG A 224 -1.82 -6.79 -29.61
CA ARG A 224 -0.93 -7.71 -30.33
C ARG A 224 0.44 -7.89 -29.67
N LEU A 225 0.77 -7.07 -28.66
CA LEU A 225 2.07 -7.14 -27.97
C LEU A 225 2.23 -8.42 -27.17
N LYS A 226 1.12 -8.87 -26.55
CA LYS A 226 1.05 -10.09 -25.75
C LYS A 226 -0.35 -10.67 -25.80
N GLY A 227 -0.49 -12.00 -25.73
CA GLY A 227 -1.80 -12.66 -25.72
C GLY A 227 -2.72 -12.19 -24.61
N GLU A 228 -2.18 -11.93 -23.43
CA GLU A 228 -2.92 -11.38 -22.29
C GLU A 228 -3.48 -9.98 -22.51
N TYR A 229 -2.99 -9.24 -23.51
CA TYR A 229 -3.46 -7.90 -23.87
C TYR A 229 -4.51 -7.88 -24.98
N ALA A 230 -4.97 -9.05 -25.44
CA ALA A 230 -5.91 -9.17 -26.56
C ALA A 230 -7.17 -8.30 -26.36
N GLN A 231 -7.65 -8.14 -25.12
CA GLN A 231 -8.79 -7.28 -24.79
C GLN A 231 -8.57 -5.81 -25.15
N CYS A 232 -7.33 -5.34 -25.26
CA CYS A 232 -7.07 -3.95 -25.65
C CYS A 232 -7.54 -3.62 -27.08
N SER A 233 -7.66 -4.62 -27.96
CA SER A 233 -8.11 -4.44 -29.36
C SER A 233 -9.46 -5.09 -29.66
N ASN A 234 -9.84 -6.17 -29.00
CA ASN A 234 -11.07 -6.90 -29.27
C ASN A 234 -12.13 -6.80 -28.16
N GLY A 235 -11.84 -6.08 -27.07
CA GLY A 235 -12.80 -5.83 -26.01
C GLY A 235 -13.94 -4.92 -26.48
N PHE A 236 -15.14 -5.17 -25.97
CA PHE A 236 -16.35 -4.46 -26.37
C PHE A 236 -16.67 -3.26 -25.47
N ARG A 237 -16.29 -3.33 -24.19
CA ARG A 237 -16.54 -2.29 -23.16
C ARG A 237 -15.27 -1.57 -22.75
N GLN A 238 -14.49 -1.15 -23.73
CA GLN A 238 -13.21 -0.51 -23.47
C GLN A 238 -13.36 0.93 -22.95
N ALA A 239 -12.42 1.39 -22.14
CA ALA A 239 -12.27 2.75 -21.63
C ALA A 239 -10.93 3.35 -22.11
N PRO A 240 -10.83 4.71 -22.17
CA PRO A 240 -11.83 5.72 -21.84
C PRO A 240 -12.90 5.89 -22.93
N ILE A 241 -13.97 6.64 -22.62
CA ILE A 241 -15.00 7.03 -23.60
C ILE A 241 -15.26 8.55 -23.51
N ASP A 242 -15.92 9.08 -24.56
CA ASP A 242 -16.47 10.42 -24.54
C ASP A 242 -17.88 10.40 -23.91
N LEU A 243 -18.01 11.00 -22.75
CA LEU A 243 -19.26 11.09 -22.00
C LEU A 243 -20.07 12.30 -22.50
N ARG A 244 -21.00 12.09 -23.41
CA ARG A 244 -21.82 13.18 -24.01
C ARG A 244 -23.15 13.33 -23.32
N GLU A 245 -23.90 12.25 -23.20
CA GLU A 245 -25.22 12.20 -22.60
C GLU A 245 -25.35 10.96 -21.76
N GLY A 246 -25.88 11.10 -20.57
CA GLY A 246 -26.19 10.02 -19.66
C GLY A 246 -27.69 9.92 -19.42
N ILE A 247 -28.17 8.76 -19.02
CA ILE A 247 -29.52 8.59 -18.50
C ILE A 247 -29.55 9.19 -17.11
N ALA A 248 -30.23 10.35 -16.96
CA ALA A 248 -30.34 11.05 -15.68
C ALA A 248 -31.25 10.25 -14.72
N VAL A 249 -30.68 9.74 -13.64
CA VAL A 249 -31.35 8.94 -12.61
C VAL A 249 -30.92 9.36 -11.21
N ASP A 250 -31.71 8.98 -10.22
CA ASP A 250 -31.35 9.20 -8.81
C ASP A 250 -30.33 8.13 -8.41
N LEU A 251 -29.05 8.45 -8.62
CA LEU A 251 -27.95 7.57 -8.21
C LEU A 251 -27.63 7.78 -6.74
N GLU A 252 -27.36 6.68 -6.02
CA GLU A 252 -26.81 6.74 -4.67
C GLU A 252 -25.46 7.48 -4.68
N PRO A 253 -25.27 8.49 -3.82
CA PRO A 253 -24.00 9.16 -3.73
C PRO A 253 -22.90 8.23 -3.17
N PRO A 254 -21.71 8.18 -3.79
CA PRO A 254 -20.61 7.40 -3.24
C PRO A 254 -20.16 8.00 -1.90
N LEU A 255 -20.06 7.15 -0.87
CA LEU A 255 -19.63 7.55 0.47
C LEU A 255 -18.12 7.34 0.59
N PHE A 256 -17.36 8.43 0.54
CA PHE A 256 -15.89 8.39 0.63
C PHE A 256 -15.43 8.40 2.10
N ASP A 257 -14.53 7.46 2.47
CA ASP A 257 -13.76 7.45 3.73
C ASP A 257 -12.31 7.84 3.44
N TYR A 258 -12.11 9.03 2.84
CA TYR A 258 -10.80 9.60 2.63
C TYR A 258 -10.39 10.47 3.81
N ARG A 259 -9.15 10.37 4.18
CA ARG A 259 -8.51 11.11 5.26
C ARG A 259 -7.01 11.15 5.03
N PRO A 260 -6.29 12.05 5.66
CA PRO A 260 -4.83 12.05 5.59
C PRO A 260 -4.24 10.71 6.02
N VAL A 261 -3.53 10.05 5.10
CA VAL A 261 -2.86 8.76 5.32
C VAL A 261 -1.43 8.82 4.81
N SER A 262 -0.56 7.98 5.36
CA SER A 262 0.77 7.77 4.80
C SER A 262 0.66 7.26 3.36
N PHE A 263 1.65 7.54 2.55
CA PHE A 263 1.60 7.27 1.12
C PHE A 263 2.99 6.92 0.58
N ARG A 264 3.00 6.38 -0.63
CA ARG A 264 4.19 6.17 -1.45
C ARG A 264 4.01 6.87 -2.78
N VAL A 265 5.04 7.57 -3.24
CA VAL A 265 5.11 8.14 -4.60
C VAL A 265 6.02 7.25 -5.44
N GLU A 266 5.58 6.88 -6.62
CA GLU A 266 6.26 5.94 -7.51
C GLU A 266 6.35 6.54 -8.92
N ASP A 267 7.55 6.60 -9.45
CA ASP A 267 7.74 6.82 -10.89
C ASP A 267 7.53 5.49 -11.63
N ARG A 268 6.48 5.42 -12.42
CA ARG A 268 6.16 4.23 -13.24
C ARG A 268 6.74 4.32 -14.64
N GLY A 269 7.58 5.33 -14.91
CA GLY A 269 8.20 5.60 -16.22
C GLY A 269 7.24 6.12 -17.28
N ARG A 270 5.91 6.00 -17.05
CA ARG A 270 4.86 6.47 -17.95
C ARG A 270 3.89 7.43 -17.26
N TRP A 271 3.80 7.39 -15.94
CA TRP A 271 2.98 8.27 -15.10
C TRP A 271 3.54 8.31 -13.68
N LEU A 272 3.16 9.37 -12.97
CA LEU A 272 3.32 9.46 -11.53
C LEU A 272 2.18 8.70 -10.87
N GLN A 273 2.52 7.81 -9.94
CA GLN A 273 1.56 7.06 -9.12
C GLN A 273 1.75 7.42 -7.66
N VAL A 274 0.64 7.64 -6.97
CA VAL A 274 0.60 7.75 -5.51
C VAL A 274 -0.18 6.57 -4.96
N SER A 275 0.40 5.84 -4.03
CA SER A 275 -0.23 4.71 -3.35
C SER A 275 -0.49 5.07 -1.88
N PRO A 276 -1.69 5.58 -1.53
CA PRO A 276 -2.08 5.83 -0.16
C PRO A 276 -2.24 4.52 0.62
N PHE A 277 -1.92 4.55 1.92
CA PHE A 277 -2.08 3.39 2.78
C PHE A 277 -3.41 3.46 3.56
N GLY A 278 -4.51 3.52 2.84
CA GLY A 278 -5.85 3.53 3.40
C GLY A 278 -6.81 4.43 2.62
N GLY A 279 -8.06 4.43 3.07
CA GLY A 279 -9.14 5.13 2.41
C GLY A 279 -9.87 4.26 1.38
N GLY A 280 -11.01 4.74 0.94
CA GLY A 280 -11.85 4.06 -0.03
C GLY A 280 -13.21 4.73 -0.16
N PHE A 281 -14.15 4.05 -0.78
CA PHE A 281 -15.54 4.49 -0.83
C PHE A 281 -16.49 3.30 -0.78
N SER A 282 -17.74 3.59 -0.38
CA SER A 282 -18.84 2.63 -0.44
C SER A 282 -19.91 3.11 -1.42
N LEU A 283 -20.46 2.18 -2.19
CA LEU A 283 -21.51 2.42 -3.16
C LEU A 283 -22.39 1.16 -3.28
N LEU A 284 -23.71 1.32 -3.19
CA LEU A 284 -24.69 0.21 -3.30
C LEU A 284 -24.33 -0.97 -2.37
N GLY A 285 -23.97 -0.65 -1.12
CA GLY A 285 -23.61 -1.65 -0.10
C GLY A 285 -22.26 -2.34 -0.29
N ARG A 286 -21.48 -1.97 -1.31
CA ARG A 286 -20.15 -2.52 -1.59
C ARG A 286 -19.08 -1.50 -1.23
N THR A 287 -18.04 -1.95 -0.54
CA THR A 287 -16.88 -1.13 -0.18
C THR A 287 -15.70 -1.43 -1.12
N TYR A 288 -15.06 -0.36 -1.60
CA TYR A 288 -13.91 -0.39 -2.49
C TYR A 288 -12.72 0.31 -1.80
N ALA A 289 -11.67 -0.42 -1.50
CA ALA A 289 -10.43 0.14 -0.92
C ALA A 289 -9.59 0.83 -2.00
N LEU A 290 -9.03 2.00 -1.69
CA LEU A 290 -8.15 2.74 -2.58
C LEU A 290 -6.79 2.05 -2.68
N GLU A 291 -6.40 1.64 -3.90
CA GLU A 291 -5.09 1.03 -4.16
C GLU A 291 -4.05 2.07 -4.60
N ASN A 292 -4.42 2.92 -5.54
CA ASN A 292 -3.51 3.97 -6.02
C ASN A 292 -4.26 5.09 -6.73
N VAL A 293 -3.55 6.20 -6.88
CA VAL A 293 -3.92 7.36 -7.71
C VAL A 293 -2.87 7.50 -8.79
N ARG A 294 -3.27 7.59 -10.05
CA ARG A 294 -2.38 7.92 -11.16
C ARG A 294 -2.82 9.19 -11.85
N PHE A 295 -1.87 9.92 -12.39
CA PHE A 295 -2.12 11.13 -13.16
C PHE A 295 -1.97 10.85 -14.65
N VAL A 296 -3.00 11.19 -15.41
CA VAL A 296 -3.08 11.02 -16.86
C VAL A 296 -3.14 12.38 -17.53
N ARG A 297 -2.29 12.62 -18.51
CA ARG A 297 -2.13 13.91 -19.16
C ARG A 297 -1.93 13.78 -20.70
N PRO A 298 -2.74 14.52 -21.54
CA PRO A 298 -3.98 15.16 -21.15
C PRO A 298 -5.00 14.14 -20.61
N ALA A 299 -6.12 14.60 -20.07
CA ALA A 299 -7.18 13.68 -19.62
C ALA A 299 -7.56 12.73 -20.75
N GLU A 300 -7.74 11.44 -20.44
CA GLU A 300 -8.17 10.46 -21.43
C GLU A 300 -9.70 10.36 -21.52
N THR A 301 -10.42 10.68 -20.43
CA THR A 301 -11.88 10.79 -20.42
C THR A 301 -12.31 12.14 -20.95
N LEU A 302 -13.24 12.13 -21.93
CA LEU A 302 -13.81 13.39 -22.44
C LEU A 302 -15.21 13.62 -21.88
N LEU A 303 -15.55 14.90 -21.70
CA LEU A 303 -16.91 15.32 -21.36
C LEU A 303 -17.46 16.18 -22.52
N ALA A 304 -18.40 15.63 -23.28
CA ALA A 304 -18.99 16.26 -24.49
C ALA A 304 -17.92 16.77 -25.47
N GLY A 305 -16.91 15.96 -25.72
CA GLY A 305 -15.78 16.28 -26.58
C GLY A 305 -14.71 17.19 -25.95
N ARG A 306 -14.94 17.72 -24.73
CA ARG A 306 -13.94 18.54 -24.02
C ARG A 306 -12.91 17.64 -23.34
N GLN A 307 -11.66 17.91 -23.59
CA GLN A 307 -10.51 17.27 -22.96
C GLN A 307 -9.90 18.21 -21.92
N ALA A 308 -9.84 17.77 -20.67
CA ALA A 308 -9.16 18.53 -19.61
C ALA A 308 -7.63 18.35 -19.70
N PRO A 309 -6.84 19.31 -19.17
CA PRO A 309 -5.38 19.20 -19.20
C PRO A 309 -4.80 18.08 -18.32
N LEU A 310 -5.55 17.61 -17.31
CA LEU A 310 -5.14 16.54 -16.41
C LEU A 310 -6.36 15.74 -15.93
N GLU A 311 -6.16 14.47 -15.66
CA GLU A 311 -7.09 13.55 -15.00
C GLU A 311 -6.39 12.80 -13.89
N ALA A 312 -6.99 12.74 -12.70
CA ALA A 312 -6.59 11.80 -11.66
C ALA A 312 -7.53 10.58 -11.70
N GLN A 313 -6.95 9.40 -11.80
CA GLN A 313 -7.66 8.13 -11.73
C GLN A 313 -7.33 7.44 -10.43
N LEU A 314 -8.32 7.34 -9.56
CA LEU A 314 -8.24 6.68 -8.26
C LEU A 314 -8.72 5.25 -8.44
N LEU A 315 -7.80 4.31 -8.48
CA LEU A 315 -8.08 2.88 -8.64
C LEU A 315 -8.43 2.26 -7.30
N HIS A 316 -9.56 1.58 -7.26
CA HIS A 316 -10.06 0.91 -6.06
C HIS A 316 -10.36 -0.55 -6.32
N ARG A 317 -10.33 -1.35 -5.26
CA ARG A 317 -10.67 -2.76 -5.31
C ARG A 317 -11.58 -3.17 -4.17
N ALA A 318 -12.61 -3.93 -4.50
CA ALA A 318 -13.47 -4.56 -3.50
C ALA A 318 -12.90 -5.92 -3.05
N ALA A 319 -13.40 -6.44 -1.94
CA ALA A 319 -12.97 -7.72 -1.38
C ALA A 319 -13.19 -8.92 -2.32
N ASP A 320 -14.20 -8.83 -3.21
CA ASP A 320 -14.49 -9.84 -4.23
C ASP A 320 -13.61 -9.72 -5.50
N GLY A 321 -12.62 -8.81 -5.51
CA GLY A 321 -11.76 -8.54 -6.65
C GLY A 321 -12.33 -7.55 -7.67
N SER A 322 -13.58 -7.11 -7.52
CA SER A 322 -14.18 -6.10 -8.41
C SER A 322 -13.38 -4.81 -8.36
N THR A 323 -13.19 -4.20 -9.52
CA THR A 323 -12.40 -2.98 -9.69
C THR A 323 -13.32 -1.79 -9.94
N ALA A 324 -13.02 -0.65 -9.31
CA ALA A 324 -13.66 0.63 -9.61
C ALA A 324 -12.60 1.72 -9.83
N ILE A 325 -12.88 2.64 -10.74
CA ILE A 325 -12.07 3.84 -10.98
C ILE A 325 -12.94 5.06 -10.73
N VAL A 326 -12.48 5.91 -9.83
CA VAL A 326 -13.01 7.26 -9.66
C VAL A 326 -12.13 8.19 -10.45
N ALA A 327 -12.69 8.85 -11.47
CA ALA A 327 -11.99 9.79 -12.33
C ALA A 327 -12.38 11.23 -11.99
N VAL A 328 -11.37 12.07 -11.79
CA VAL A 328 -11.51 13.48 -11.53
C VAL A 328 -10.74 14.25 -12.60
N LEU A 329 -11.44 15.11 -13.34
CA LEU A 329 -10.83 15.99 -14.32
C LEU A 329 -10.33 17.26 -13.64
N PHE A 330 -9.27 17.84 -14.17
CA PHE A 330 -8.69 19.08 -13.66
C PHE A 330 -8.61 20.14 -14.75
N ASP A 331 -9.05 21.33 -14.43
CA ASP A 331 -8.83 22.51 -15.22
C ASP A 331 -7.63 23.31 -14.66
N ALA A 332 -7.00 24.12 -15.50
CA ALA A 332 -5.96 25.03 -15.03
C ALA A 332 -6.55 26.09 -14.10
N GLY A 333 -5.93 26.32 -12.95
CA GLY A 333 -6.41 27.25 -11.95
C GLY A 333 -5.52 27.32 -10.71
N THR A 334 -6.11 27.13 -9.54
CA THR A 334 -5.38 27.14 -8.27
C THR A 334 -4.61 25.86 -8.03
N GLU A 335 -3.60 25.93 -7.19
CA GLU A 335 -2.80 24.77 -6.75
C GLU A 335 -3.68 23.71 -6.08
N ASN A 336 -3.50 22.45 -6.49
CA ASN A 336 -4.07 21.30 -5.78
C ASN A 336 -3.07 20.75 -4.75
N ARG A 337 -3.48 20.66 -3.50
CA ARG A 337 -2.62 20.26 -2.39
C ARG A 337 -2.16 18.82 -2.47
N PHE A 338 -3.02 17.90 -2.91
CA PHE A 338 -2.63 16.50 -3.09
C PHE A 338 -1.58 16.36 -4.18
N VAL A 339 -1.79 17.03 -5.32
CA VAL A 339 -0.81 17.05 -6.43
C VAL A 339 0.50 17.64 -5.96
N GLN A 340 0.47 18.78 -5.23
CA GLN A 340 1.68 19.42 -4.71
C GLN A 340 2.42 18.51 -3.74
N GLY A 341 1.70 17.84 -2.85
CA GLY A 341 2.28 16.89 -1.91
C GLY A 341 2.97 15.71 -2.61
N ALA A 342 2.37 15.19 -3.69
CA ALA A 342 2.98 14.15 -4.50
C ALA A 342 4.24 14.65 -5.25
N LEU A 343 4.21 15.86 -5.79
CA LEU A 343 5.34 16.47 -6.49
C LEU A 343 6.51 16.79 -5.56
N ASN A 344 6.25 17.13 -4.31
CA ASN A 344 7.30 17.40 -3.31
C ASN A 344 8.10 16.14 -2.92
N ASP A 345 7.53 14.96 -3.14
CA ASP A 345 8.12 13.67 -2.78
C ASP A 345 8.44 12.80 -4.00
N LEU A 346 8.72 13.43 -5.12
CA LEU A 346 9.15 12.72 -6.33
C LEU A 346 10.41 11.88 -6.07
N PRO A 347 10.46 10.63 -6.55
CA PRO A 347 11.70 9.86 -6.54
C PRO A 347 12.81 10.58 -7.30
N LEU A 348 14.02 10.57 -6.74
CA LEU A 348 15.18 11.20 -7.39
C LEU A 348 15.74 10.36 -8.53
N GLU A 349 15.43 9.06 -8.54
CA GLU A 349 15.86 8.14 -9.59
C GLU A 349 14.67 7.72 -10.47
N PRO A 350 14.87 7.60 -11.79
CA PRO A 350 13.85 7.05 -12.68
C PRO A 350 13.38 5.65 -12.24
N LEU A 351 12.09 5.38 -12.36
CA LEU A 351 11.45 4.14 -11.92
C LEU A 351 11.58 3.87 -10.40
N GLY A 352 11.98 4.88 -9.65
CA GLY A 352 12.13 4.83 -8.20
C GLY A 352 10.80 4.97 -7.45
N SER A 353 10.88 4.79 -6.14
CA SER A 353 9.76 5.04 -5.23
C SER A 353 10.22 5.67 -3.93
N VAL A 354 9.41 6.56 -3.37
CA VAL A 354 9.65 7.23 -2.09
C VAL A 354 8.43 7.06 -1.21
N GLN A 355 8.68 6.68 0.05
CA GLN A 355 7.67 6.71 1.11
C GLN A 355 8.13 7.72 2.14
N PRO A 356 7.64 8.98 2.11
CA PRO A 356 8.12 10.02 3.00
C PRO A 356 7.73 9.73 4.44
N PRO A 357 8.70 9.69 5.38
CA PRO A 357 8.39 9.43 6.78
C PRO A 357 7.63 10.58 7.41
N GLY A 358 6.59 10.27 8.17
CA GLY A 358 5.81 11.27 8.93
C GLY A 358 4.95 12.21 8.08
N ARG A 359 4.87 12.01 6.75
CA ARG A 359 3.99 12.77 5.87
C ARG A 359 2.71 12.00 5.56
N ALA A 360 1.65 12.75 5.32
CA ALA A 360 0.35 12.23 4.94
C ALA A 360 -0.23 13.05 3.78
N LEU A 361 -0.96 12.38 2.90
CA LEU A 361 -1.79 13.00 1.88
C LEU A 361 -3.24 12.59 2.10
N ASP A 362 -4.16 13.52 1.82
CA ASP A 362 -5.59 13.27 1.87
C ASP A 362 -6.14 13.08 0.45
N PRO A 363 -6.54 11.85 0.05
CA PRO A 363 -7.15 11.65 -1.25
C PRO A 363 -8.45 12.45 -1.43
N GLY A 364 -9.07 12.91 -0.35
CA GLY A 364 -10.24 13.78 -0.38
C GLY A 364 -9.99 15.14 -1.05
N GLU A 365 -8.76 15.63 -1.04
CA GLU A 365 -8.36 16.88 -1.71
C GLU A 365 -8.39 16.79 -3.26
N LEU A 366 -8.49 15.57 -3.81
CA LEU A 366 -8.71 15.36 -5.24
C LEU A 366 -10.18 15.48 -5.63
N LEU A 367 -11.11 15.32 -4.68
CA LEU A 367 -12.53 15.27 -5.01
C LEU A 367 -13.11 16.66 -5.14
N PRO A 368 -13.94 16.94 -6.19
CA PRO A 368 -14.62 18.21 -6.33
C PRO A 368 -15.69 18.41 -5.23
N THR A 369 -16.11 19.64 -5.00
CA THR A 369 -17.18 19.94 -4.04
C THR A 369 -18.52 19.35 -4.50
N GLY A 370 -18.84 19.49 -5.77
CA GLY A 370 -20.02 18.87 -6.38
C GLY A 370 -19.80 17.37 -6.57
N ARG A 371 -20.75 16.58 -6.08
CA ARG A 371 -20.63 15.11 -6.08
C ARG A 371 -21.43 14.46 -7.22
N ARG A 372 -21.94 15.22 -8.19
CA ARG A 372 -22.61 14.67 -9.36
C ARG A 372 -21.60 13.95 -10.26
N TYR A 373 -21.99 12.79 -10.76
CA TYR A 373 -21.10 11.92 -11.51
C TYR A 373 -21.80 11.16 -12.63
N TYR A 374 -21.03 10.74 -13.60
CA TYR A 374 -21.38 9.71 -14.58
C TYR A 374 -20.89 8.36 -14.08
N THR A 375 -21.64 7.31 -14.40
CA THR A 375 -21.20 5.94 -14.12
C THR A 375 -21.50 4.99 -15.26
N PHE A 376 -20.57 4.09 -15.53
CA PHE A 376 -20.67 3.06 -16.57
C PHE A 376 -19.73 1.90 -16.27
N LEU A 377 -19.96 0.75 -16.93
CA LEU A 377 -18.99 -0.35 -16.93
C LEU A 377 -18.02 -0.18 -18.10
N GLY A 378 -16.75 -0.15 -17.81
CA GLY A 378 -15.65 0.03 -18.75
C GLY A 378 -14.55 -0.99 -18.56
N SER A 379 -13.32 -0.59 -18.87
CA SER A 379 -12.11 -1.40 -18.71
C SER A 379 -11.03 -0.62 -17.97
N LEU A 380 -9.93 -1.29 -17.63
CA LEU A 380 -8.68 -0.58 -17.40
C LEU A 380 -8.28 0.13 -18.70
N SER A 381 -7.75 1.35 -18.59
CA SER A 381 -7.25 2.13 -19.73
C SER A 381 -5.76 1.89 -20.02
N THR A 382 -5.19 0.86 -19.40
CA THR A 382 -3.84 0.34 -19.66
C THR A 382 -3.88 -1.16 -19.86
N PRO A 383 -2.93 -1.75 -20.59
CA PRO A 383 -2.81 -3.19 -20.64
C PRO A 383 -2.86 -3.85 -19.25
N PRO A 384 -3.62 -4.94 -19.09
CA PRO A 384 -4.23 -5.80 -20.12
C PRO A 384 -5.61 -5.36 -20.59
N CYS A 385 -6.11 -4.16 -20.26
CA CYS A 385 -7.40 -3.59 -20.65
C CYS A 385 -8.61 -4.44 -20.21
N SER A 386 -8.47 -5.10 -19.04
CA SER A 386 -9.53 -5.94 -18.48
C SER A 386 -10.82 -5.17 -18.32
N GLU A 387 -11.93 -5.77 -18.76
CA GLU A 387 -13.28 -5.19 -18.66
C GLU A 387 -13.92 -5.40 -17.28
N ASP A 388 -15.17 -5.03 -17.12
CA ASP A 388 -15.95 -5.08 -15.89
C ASP A 388 -15.43 -4.13 -14.78
N VAL A 389 -14.80 -3.05 -15.18
CA VAL A 389 -14.39 -1.96 -14.29
C VAL A 389 -15.53 -0.95 -14.15
N LEU A 390 -15.95 -0.70 -12.91
CA LEU A 390 -16.92 0.34 -12.61
C LEU A 390 -16.23 1.71 -12.68
N TRP A 391 -16.71 2.58 -13.57
CA TRP A 391 -16.24 3.97 -13.67
C TRP A 391 -17.21 4.91 -13.00
N LEU A 392 -16.68 5.81 -12.17
CA LEU A 392 -17.35 6.99 -11.64
C LEU A 392 -16.57 8.22 -12.08
N VAL A 393 -17.15 9.05 -12.94
CA VAL A 393 -16.49 10.25 -13.47
C VAL A 393 -17.23 11.48 -12.93
N PHE A 394 -16.57 12.29 -12.13
CA PHE A 394 -17.20 13.51 -11.62
C PHE A 394 -17.48 14.50 -12.73
N LYS A 395 -18.66 15.14 -12.66
CA LYS A 395 -19.07 16.17 -13.65
C LYS A 395 -18.33 17.50 -13.44
N GLU A 396 -18.03 17.82 -12.20
CA GLU A 396 -17.31 19.02 -11.81
C GLU A 396 -15.80 18.74 -11.85
N ALA A 397 -15.05 19.61 -12.51
CA ALA A 397 -13.60 19.55 -12.55
C ALA A 397 -13.00 20.16 -11.28
N GLN A 398 -11.88 19.62 -10.84
CA GLN A 398 -10.99 20.23 -9.87
C GLN A 398 -10.05 21.24 -10.54
N GLN A 399 -9.24 21.92 -9.75
CA GLN A 399 -8.22 22.82 -10.27
C GLN A 399 -6.82 22.28 -9.99
N VAL A 400 -5.90 22.61 -10.89
CA VAL A 400 -4.47 22.34 -10.78
C VAL A 400 -3.71 23.54 -11.30
N SER A 401 -2.59 23.93 -10.67
CA SER A 401 -1.85 25.10 -11.12
C SER A 401 -1.09 24.84 -12.43
N ILE A 402 -0.78 25.91 -13.15
CA ILE A 402 0.02 25.82 -14.39
C ILE A 402 1.41 25.25 -14.10
N GLU A 403 2.00 25.58 -12.95
CA GLU A 403 3.30 25.11 -12.52
C GLU A 403 3.27 23.60 -12.26
N GLN A 404 2.22 23.08 -11.59
CA GLN A 404 2.04 21.65 -11.37
C GLN A 404 1.88 20.89 -12.69
N LEU A 405 1.07 21.44 -13.62
CA LEU A 405 0.94 20.88 -14.97
C LEU A 405 2.26 20.87 -15.72
N ALA A 406 3.04 21.95 -15.63
CA ALA A 406 4.35 22.06 -16.29
C ALA A 406 5.35 21.01 -15.73
N ILE A 407 5.35 20.77 -14.43
CA ILE A 407 6.19 19.73 -13.82
C ILE A 407 5.79 18.35 -14.32
N LEU A 408 4.50 17.99 -14.27
CA LEU A 408 4.00 16.72 -14.78
C LEU A 408 4.29 16.54 -16.28
N GLN A 409 4.17 17.61 -17.07
CA GLN A 409 4.50 17.60 -18.49
C GLN A 409 5.97 17.34 -18.77
N ARG A 410 6.85 17.89 -17.95
CA ARG A 410 8.30 17.70 -18.07
C ARG A 410 8.71 16.28 -17.71
N LEU A 411 8.06 15.68 -16.72
CA LEU A 411 8.40 14.34 -16.22
C LEU A 411 7.84 13.24 -17.12
N TYR A 412 6.62 13.43 -17.60
CA TYR A 412 5.90 12.41 -18.37
C TYR A 412 5.35 13.01 -19.66
N PRO A 413 5.67 12.43 -20.82
CA PRO A 413 4.99 12.74 -22.08
C PRO A 413 3.48 12.48 -21.95
N ALA A 414 2.71 12.81 -23.00
CA ALA A 414 1.30 12.44 -23.04
C ALA A 414 1.12 10.93 -22.83
N ASN A 415 0.29 10.58 -21.84
CA ASN A 415 0.07 9.20 -21.42
C ASN A 415 -1.43 8.85 -21.40
N ALA A 416 -2.21 9.45 -22.29
CA ALA A 416 -3.61 9.18 -22.47
C ALA A 416 -3.82 8.09 -23.54
N ARG A 417 -4.67 7.10 -23.23
CA ARG A 417 -5.19 6.17 -24.22
C ARG A 417 -6.21 6.90 -25.09
N PRO A 418 -6.23 6.72 -26.43
CA PRO A 418 -7.28 7.26 -27.27
C PRO A 418 -8.68 6.83 -26.82
N VAL A 419 -9.67 7.70 -27.03
CA VAL A 419 -11.07 7.41 -26.74
C VAL A 419 -11.54 6.17 -27.50
N GLN A 420 -12.26 5.31 -26.81
CA GLN A 420 -12.81 4.08 -27.34
C GLN A 420 -14.29 4.24 -27.70
N ALA A 421 -14.78 3.40 -28.58
CA ALA A 421 -16.19 3.38 -28.97
C ALA A 421 -17.09 3.03 -27.77
N ALA A 422 -18.17 3.77 -27.60
CA ALA A 422 -19.14 3.51 -26.53
C ALA A 422 -19.94 2.20 -26.78
N ASN A 423 -20.10 1.75 -28.01
CA ASN A 423 -20.75 0.49 -28.40
C ASN A 423 -22.15 0.32 -27.79
N GLY A 424 -22.96 1.38 -27.74
CA GLY A 424 -24.31 1.34 -27.15
C GLY A 424 -24.33 1.16 -25.63
N ARG A 425 -23.20 1.38 -24.96
CA ARG A 425 -23.04 1.26 -23.50
C ARG A 425 -23.96 2.22 -22.77
N ILE A 426 -24.65 1.72 -21.76
CA ILE A 426 -25.46 2.56 -20.88
C ILE A 426 -24.52 3.39 -20.00
N VAL A 427 -24.62 4.69 -20.14
CA VAL A 427 -24.04 5.68 -19.22
C VAL A 427 -25.17 6.24 -18.38
N LYS A 428 -25.07 6.15 -17.06
CA LYS A 428 -25.99 6.82 -16.13
C LYS A 428 -25.33 8.09 -15.61
N GLU A 429 -26.15 9.07 -15.28
CA GLU A 429 -25.69 10.28 -14.64
C GLU A 429 -26.54 10.63 -13.42
N SER A 430 -25.90 11.12 -12.36
CA SER A 430 -26.61 11.63 -11.19
C SER A 430 -27.25 12.99 -11.50
N ARG A 431 -28.47 13.19 -10.97
CA ARG A 431 -29.20 14.45 -11.04
C ARG A 431 -28.61 15.54 -10.17
#